data_7c4a7283794b89fb90fc6335fc554bdd
#
_entry.id   7c4a7283794b89fb90fc6335fc554bdd
#
_cell.length_a   1.000
_cell.length_b   1.000
_cell.length_c   1.000
_cell.angle_alpha   90.00
_cell.angle_beta   90.00
_cell.angle_gamma   90.00
#
_symmetry.space_group_name_H-M   'P 1'
#
loop_
_entity.id
_entity.type
_entity.pdbx_description
1 polymer ?
#
loop_
_entity_poly.entity_id
_entity_poly.type
_entity_poly.pdbx_seq_one_letter_code
_entity_poly.pdbx_strand_id
1 'polypeptide(L)'
;MRAFDETITWLDFRLDLRQAPPSFWLVLGECVTGIRTLTRVPLPLAEGKALERETIAEGIHARMVMDGSSLTVSRVMQHLTGVLKVLPSQEQGLLELDGLLYVWQRIAADGSNLPRLDPDMVLSYQKALLIDPTSARDNGRWRTIPAGTKALDGVPPDVIPLFMTELLDWLQGPELAAPANEERMAYALLHALITELHIQWIRPFSSTNARITGTMVQHILVSAGAGSVPGHLLSTFFLQHQHEYRRQVQQAALGVPDAIPFLAFGLRGLNKGLTELRSRARIIQAQGQWRAYLADLFAGSEAAPARRQEQILLDLALQDGPVALNAIPTLSPTLAKMYAGVSEKTLRRDIDHLEHIGTVLRGPHGFRVRLERLLAFRH
;
A
#
# COMPACT_ATOMS: atom_id res chain seq x y z
N MET A 1 3.03 -20.21 35.23
CA MET A 1 2.00 -20.92 34.47
C MET A 1 0.79 -20.00 34.43
N ARG A 2 0.41 -19.49 33.27
CA ARG A 2 -0.74 -18.57 33.15
C ARG A 2 -2.03 -19.38 33.29
N ALA A 3 -3.09 -18.82 33.87
CA ALA A 3 -4.33 -19.55 34.15
C ALA A 3 -5.03 -20.15 32.91
N PHE A 4 -4.61 -19.78 31.70
CA PHE A 4 -5.20 -20.20 30.41
C PHE A 4 -4.28 -21.06 29.55
N ASP A 5 -3.06 -21.38 29.99
CA ASP A 5 -2.10 -22.20 29.23
C ASP A 5 -2.65 -23.59 28.88
N GLU A 6 -3.62 -24.12 29.69
CA GLU A 6 -4.24 -25.41 29.45
C GLU A 6 -5.50 -25.34 28.57
N THR A 7 -6.16 -24.18 28.48
CA THR A 7 -7.46 -24.03 27.78
C THR A 7 -7.36 -23.32 26.44
N ILE A 8 -6.36 -22.44 26.26
CA ILE A 8 -6.13 -21.65 25.03
C ILE A 8 -4.69 -21.88 24.56
N THR A 9 -4.33 -23.12 24.29
CA THR A 9 -2.99 -23.57 23.94
C THR A 9 -2.50 -23.06 22.58
N TRP A 10 -3.41 -22.58 21.75
CA TRP A 10 -3.14 -22.09 20.39
C TRP A 10 -2.81 -20.60 20.34
N LEU A 11 -2.83 -19.87 21.45
CA LEU A 11 -2.46 -18.47 21.55
C LEU A 11 -1.28 -18.34 22.49
N ASP A 12 -0.16 -17.86 21.97
CA ASP A 12 1.08 -17.67 22.74
C ASP A 12 1.68 -16.29 22.43
N PHE A 13 2.32 -15.69 23.45
CA PHE A 13 3.04 -14.41 23.35
C PHE A 13 4.54 -14.67 23.41
N ARG A 14 5.04 -15.52 22.54
CA ARG A 14 6.45 -15.85 22.36
C ARG A 14 6.85 -15.81 20.90
N LEU A 15 8.05 -15.34 20.64
CA LEU A 15 8.63 -15.34 19.30
C LEU A 15 10.14 -15.60 19.42
N ASP A 16 10.58 -16.77 19.00
CA ASP A 16 12.01 -17.09 18.94
C ASP A 16 12.55 -16.78 17.54
N LEU A 17 12.97 -15.56 17.33
CA LEU A 17 13.55 -15.09 16.06
C LEU A 17 14.85 -15.82 15.66
N ARG A 18 15.50 -16.54 16.57
CA ARG A 18 16.70 -17.34 16.26
C ARG A 18 16.38 -18.52 15.34
N GLN A 19 15.13 -18.96 15.34
CA GLN A 19 14.64 -20.02 14.45
C GLN A 19 14.28 -19.53 13.05
N ALA A 20 14.26 -18.21 12.83
CA ALA A 20 13.96 -17.64 11.53
C ALA A 20 15.06 -17.95 10.51
N PRO A 21 14.71 -18.46 9.31
CA PRO A 21 15.70 -18.81 8.30
C PRO A 21 16.39 -17.55 7.75
N PRO A 22 17.61 -17.66 7.18
CA PRO A 22 18.33 -16.52 6.61
C PRO A 22 17.51 -15.71 5.59
N SER A 23 16.68 -16.38 4.79
CA SER A 23 15.78 -15.72 3.83
C SER A 23 14.76 -14.78 4.48
N PHE A 24 14.35 -15.03 5.72
CA PHE A 24 13.48 -14.16 6.50
C PHE A 24 14.14 -12.80 6.74
N TRP A 25 15.38 -12.81 7.20
CA TRP A 25 16.15 -11.61 7.50
C TRP A 25 16.48 -10.80 6.24
N LEU A 26 16.77 -11.49 5.12
CA LEU A 26 16.99 -10.84 3.83
C LEU A 26 15.74 -10.07 3.40
N VAL A 27 14.57 -10.72 3.41
CA VAL A 27 13.31 -10.05 3.00
C VAL A 27 12.93 -8.92 3.94
N LEU A 28 13.15 -9.08 5.25
CA LEU A 28 12.94 -7.99 6.23
C LEU A 28 13.82 -6.78 5.90
N GLY A 29 15.10 -7.00 5.61
CA GLY A 29 16.05 -5.95 5.19
C GLY A 29 15.65 -5.27 3.88
N GLU A 30 15.15 -6.05 2.91
CA GLU A 30 14.61 -5.54 1.64
C GLU A 30 13.38 -4.66 1.86
N CYS A 31 12.46 -5.06 2.76
CA CYS A 31 11.30 -4.25 3.13
C CYS A 31 11.73 -2.91 3.74
N VAL A 32 12.63 -2.92 4.72
CA VAL A 32 13.16 -1.69 5.36
C VAL A 32 13.81 -0.77 4.32
N THR A 33 14.66 -1.32 3.47
CA THR A 33 15.32 -0.57 2.39
C THR A 33 14.31 -0.04 1.37
N GLY A 34 13.31 -0.87 1.03
CA GLY A 34 12.22 -0.50 0.14
C GLY A 34 11.42 0.71 0.64
N ILE A 35 11.05 0.71 1.92
CA ILE A 35 10.33 1.81 2.57
C ILE A 35 11.19 3.07 2.58
N ARG A 36 12.44 2.99 3.06
CA ARG A 36 13.37 4.14 3.09
C ARG A 36 13.64 4.74 1.72
N THR A 37 13.71 3.89 0.69
CA THR A 37 13.90 4.35 -0.69
C THR A 37 12.65 5.07 -1.19
N LEU A 38 11.46 4.46 -0.99
CA LEU A 38 10.20 5.02 -1.48
C LEU A 38 9.93 6.42 -0.92
N THR A 39 10.18 6.63 0.38
CA THR A 39 9.99 7.94 1.04
C THR A 39 10.93 9.03 0.54
N ARG A 40 11.98 8.69 -0.20
CA ARG A 40 12.99 9.62 -0.72
C ARG A 40 12.92 9.83 -2.23
N VAL A 41 12.04 9.11 -2.94
CA VAL A 41 11.90 9.30 -4.39
C VAL A 41 11.20 10.62 -4.69
N PRO A 42 11.86 11.59 -5.33
CA PRO A 42 11.19 12.82 -5.75
C PRO A 42 10.25 12.50 -6.92
N LEU A 43 8.97 12.78 -6.73
CA LEU A 43 7.94 12.67 -7.76
C LEU A 43 7.32 14.05 -8.02
N PRO A 44 6.86 14.33 -9.23
CA PRO A 44 6.01 15.48 -9.46
C PRO A 44 4.78 15.42 -8.54
N LEU A 45 4.38 16.54 -7.96
CA LEU A 45 3.43 16.58 -6.84
C LEU A 45 2.06 15.95 -7.17
N ALA A 46 1.57 16.18 -8.38
CA ALA A 46 0.26 15.66 -8.79
C ALA A 46 0.27 14.13 -8.94
N GLU A 47 1.29 13.61 -9.62
CA GLU A 47 1.47 12.17 -9.87
C GLU A 47 1.82 11.42 -8.57
N GLY A 48 2.66 12.00 -7.71
CA GLY A 48 2.98 11.44 -6.40
C GLY A 48 1.73 11.31 -5.52
N LYS A 49 0.91 12.37 -5.44
CA LYS A 49 -0.36 12.33 -4.71
C LYS A 49 -1.38 11.36 -5.33
N ALA A 50 -1.40 11.20 -6.65
CA ALA A 50 -2.27 10.23 -7.31
C ALA A 50 -1.86 8.80 -6.94
N LEU A 51 -0.58 8.46 -7.03
CA LEU A 51 -0.04 7.16 -6.68
C LEU A 51 -0.28 6.80 -5.20
N GLU A 52 -0.05 7.75 -4.29
CA GLU A 52 -0.34 7.59 -2.87
C GLU A 52 -1.83 7.33 -2.63
N ARG A 53 -2.71 8.14 -3.24
CA ARG A 53 -4.16 8.00 -3.10
C ARG A 53 -4.69 6.66 -3.61
N GLU A 54 -4.18 6.15 -4.72
CA GLU A 54 -4.51 4.83 -5.23
C GLU A 54 -4.13 3.75 -4.21
N THR A 55 -2.90 3.79 -3.68
CA THR A 55 -2.42 2.84 -2.69
C THR A 55 -3.28 2.88 -1.41
N ILE A 56 -3.65 4.07 -0.95
CA ILE A 56 -4.54 4.28 0.20
C ILE A 56 -5.93 3.69 -0.08
N ALA A 57 -6.50 3.97 -1.25
CA ALA A 57 -7.82 3.47 -1.62
C ALA A 57 -7.89 1.94 -1.65
N GLU A 58 -6.87 1.28 -2.21
CA GLU A 58 -6.77 -0.18 -2.24
C GLU A 58 -6.65 -0.77 -0.83
N GLY A 59 -5.82 -0.20 0.04
CA GLY A 59 -5.64 -0.67 1.41
C GLY A 59 -6.88 -0.48 2.29
N ILE A 60 -7.57 0.64 2.16
CA ILE A 60 -8.86 0.89 2.81
C ILE A 60 -9.91 -0.10 2.35
N HIS A 61 -10.09 -0.23 1.03
CA HIS A 61 -10.99 -1.20 0.43
C HIS A 61 -10.72 -2.60 0.97
N ALA A 62 -9.47 -3.01 1.05
CA ALA A 62 -9.09 -4.32 1.56
C ALA A 62 -9.61 -4.56 2.98
N ARG A 63 -9.42 -3.64 3.91
CA ARG A 63 -9.91 -3.76 5.29
C ARG A 63 -11.43 -3.74 5.39
N MET A 64 -12.07 -2.93 4.57
CA MET A 64 -13.54 -2.87 4.50
C MET A 64 -14.12 -4.21 4.01
N VAL A 65 -13.59 -4.77 2.92
CA VAL A 65 -14.03 -6.06 2.37
C VAL A 65 -13.77 -7.22 3.32
N MET A 66 -12.63 -7.23 4.01
CA MET A 66 -12.33 -8.28 5.02
C MET A 66 -13.32 -8.27 6.20
N ASP A 67 -13.95 -7.14 6.51
CA ASP A 67 -15.05 -7.01 7.48
C ASP A 67 -16.44 -7.18 6.85
N GLY A 68 -16.53 -7.54 5.56
CA GLY A 68 -17.79 -7.85 4.87
C GLY A 68 -18.42 -6.69 4.09
N SER A 69 -17.74 -5.56 3.93
CA SER A 69 -18.23 -4.45 3.10
C SER A 69 -18.29 -4.85 1.61
N SER A 70 -19.26 -4.31 0.90
CA SER A 70 -19.39 -4.46 -0.56
C SER A 70 -18.87 -3.25 -1.36
N LEU A 71 -18.23 -2.28 -0.69
CA LEU A 71 -17.65 -1.12 -1.37
C LEU A 71 -16.52 -1.56 -2.31
N THR A 72 -16.48 -1.01 -3.51
CA THR A 72 -15.41 -1.26 -4.48
C THR A 72 -14.29 -0.23 -4.35
N VAL A 73 -13.07 -0.57 -4.83
CA VAL A 73 -11.93 0.38 -4.89
C VAL A 73 -12.32 1.69 -5.60
N SER A 74 -13.07 1.59 -6.71
CA SER A 74 -13.53 2.77 -7.47
C SER A 74 -14.41 3.69 -6.61
N ARG A 75 -15.28 3.13 -5.76
CA ARG A 75 -16.12 3.92 -4.84
C ARG A 75 -15.30 4.60 -3.75
N VAL A 76 -14.35 3.87 -3.16
CA VAL A 76 -13.41 4.46 -2.19
C VAL A 76 -12.62 5.61 -2.85
N MET A 77 -12.12 5.41 -4.08
CA MET A 77 -11.40 6.44 -4.83
C MET A 77 -12.28 7.67 -5.13
N GLN A 78 -13.53 7.47 -5.58
CA GLN A 78 -14.48 8.55 -5.81
C GLN A 78 -14.77 9.36 -4.54
N HIS A 79 -14.86 8.68 -3.39
CA HIS A 79 -15.05 9.34 -2.10
C HIS A 79 -13.82 10.17 -1.71
N LEU A 80 -12.61 9.61 -1.83
CA LEU A 80 -11.34 10.31 -1.57
C LEU A 80 -11.12 11.54 -2.47
N THR A 81 -11.74 11.56 -3.65
CA THR A 81 -11.65 12.69 -4.60
C THR A 81 -12.82 13.68 -4.51
N GLY A 82 -13.79 13.42 -3.65
CA GLY A 82 -14.98 14.27 -3.48
C GLY A 82 -15.97 14.24 -4.66
N VAL A 83 -15.86 13.22 -5.54
CA VAL A 83 -16.70 13.11 -6.75
C VAL A 83 -17.87 12.15 -6.55
N LEU A 84 -17.97 11.48 -5.40
CA LEU A 84 -18.97 10.47 -5.14
C LEU A 84 -20.38 11.07 -5.01
N LYS A 85 -21.29 10.59 -5.86
CA LYS A 85 -22.73 10.77 -5.67
C LYS A 85 -23.28 9.63 -4.84
N VAL A 86 -23.81 9.93 -3.66
CA VAL A 86 -24.30 8.95 -2.70
C VAL A 86 -25.70 8.46 -3.08
N LEU A 87 -25.92 7.15 -3.04
CA LEU A 87 -27.26 6.55 -3.07
C LEU A 87 -27.65 6.16 -1.63
N PRO A 88 -28.93 6.33 -1.21
CA PRO A 88 -29.36 6.04 0.16
C PRO A 88 -29.00 4.62 0.65
N SER A 89 -29.02 3.65 -0.25
CA SER A 89 -28.66 2.24 0.06
C SER A 89 -27.17 2.01 0.38
N GLN A 90 -26.32 3.03 0.24
CA GLN A 90 -24.87 2.94 0.43
C GLN A 90 -24.36 3.86 1.56
N GLU A 91 -25.27 4.60 2.22
CA GLU A 91 -24.90 5.55 3.26
C GLU A 91 -24.15 4.92 4.42
N GLN A 92 -24.56 3.75 4.90
CA GLN A 92 -23.90 3.09 6.02
C GLN A 92 -22.45 2.68 5.69
N GLY A 93 -22.22 2.10 4.52
CA GLY A 93 -20.85 1.74 4.09
C GLY A 93 -19.94 2.96 3.93
N LEU A 94 -20.50 4.12 3.57
CA LEU A 94 -19.76 5.38 3.47
C LEU A 94 -19.48 5.99 4.84
N LEU A 95 -20.40 5.89 5.80
CA LEU A 95 -20.17 6.30 7.19
C LEU A 95 -19.03 5.49 7.82
N GLU A 96 -19.01 4.18 7.58
CA GLU A 96 -17.91 3.32 8.03
C GLU A 96 -16.57 3.67 7.37
N LEU A 97 -16.59 4.06 6.10
CA LEU A 97 -15.42 4.56 5.37
C LEU A 97 -14.94 5.89 5.97
N ASP A 98 -15.84 6.83 6.26
CA ASP A 98 -15.52 8.12 6.87
C ASP A 98 -14.87 7.94 8.25
N GLY A 99 -15.39 7.02 9.07
CA GLY A 99 -14.80 6.68 10.35
C GLY A 99 -13.35 6.16 10.23
N LEU A 100 -13.13 5.26 9.28
CA LEU A 100 -11.79 4.71 9.02
C LEU A 100 -10.84 5.80 8.51
N LEU A 101 -11.26 6.62 7.57
CA LEU A 101 -10.49 7.75 7.04
C LEU A 101 -10.12 8.75 8.13
N TYR A 102 -11.09 9.13 8.97
CA TYR A 102 -10.86 10.04 10.08
C TYR A 102 -9.75 9.55 11.02
N VAL A 103 -9.82 8.28 11.44
CA VAL A 103 -8.81 7.70 12.34
C VAL A 103 -7.44 7.64 11.65
N TRP A 104 -7.37 7.18 10.40
CA TRP A 104 -6.10 7.02 9.72
C TRP A 104 -5.45 8.35 9.34
N GLN A 105 -6.24 9.38 9.02
CA GLN A 105 -5.74 10.74 8.82
C GLN A 105 -5.15 11.33 10.10
N ARG A 106 -5.78 11.09 11.26
CA ARG A 106 -5.22 11.50 12.55
C ARG A 106 -3.91 10.79 12.85
N ILE A 107 -3.86 9.47 12.69
CA ILE A 107 -2.62 8.69 12.84
C ILE A 107 -1.51 9.26 11.95
N ALA A 108 -1.81 9.54 10.69
CA ALA A 108 -0.83 10.10 9.76
C ALA A 108 -0.38 11.52 10.15
N ALA A 109 -1.28 12.35 10.67
CA ALA A 109 -0.98 13.71 11.11
C ALA A 109 -0.13 13.75 12.37
N ASP A 110 -0.41 12.87 13.34
CA ASP A 110 0.34 12.77 14.59
C ASP A 110 1.75 12.15 14.40
N GLY A 111 1.90 11.31 13.38
CA GLY A 111 3.19 10.78 12.96
C GLY A 111 3.94 10.06 14.08
N SER A 112 5.19 10.43 14.30
CA SER A 112 6.02 9.84 15.38
C SER A 112 5.66 10.33 16.78
N ASN A 113 4.71 11.27 16.92
CA ASN A 113 4.24 11.76 18.21
C ASN A 113 3.05 10.95 18.75
N LEU A 114 2.65 9.91 18.04
CA LEU A 114 1.60 9.00 18.51
C LEU A 114 1.96 8.42 19.89
N PRO A 115 1.01 8.42 20.83
CA PRO A 115 1.24 7.81 22.14
C PRO A 115 1.41 6.30 22.01
N ARG A 116 1.85 5.67 23.09
CA ARG A 116 1.93 4.21 23.17
C ARG A 116 0.55 3.59 22.96
N LEU A 117 0.49 2.55 22.13
CA LEU A 117 -0.75 1.81 21.90
C LEU A 117 -1.11 0.98 23.12
N ASP A 118 -2.30 1.22 23.68
CA ASP A 118 -2.87 0.52 24.82
C ASP A 118 -4.32 0.07 24.55
N PRO A 119 -4.93 -0.75 25.43
CA PRO A 119 -6.29 -1.23 25.26
C PRO A 119 -7.34 -0.10 25.12
N ASP A 120 -7.20 0.98 25.89
CA ASP A 120 -8.15 2.11 25.85
C ASP A 120 -8.08 2.84 24.51
N MET A 121 -6.89 2.97 23.94
CA MET A 121 -6.71 3.53 22.62
C MET A 121 -7.34 2.64 21.54
N VAL A 122 -7.18 1.32 21.61
CA VAL A 122 -7.83 0.38 20.69
C VAL A 122 -9.36 0.51 20.75
N LEU A 123 -9.92 0.62 21.97
CA LEU A 123 -11.35 0.85 22.16
C LEU A 123 -11.79 2.22 21.62
N SER A 124 -10.97 3.26 21.79
CA SER A 124 -11.24 4.60 21.23
C SER A 124 -11.24 4.58 19.70
N TYR A 125 -10.31 3.86 19.07
CA TYR A 125 -10.30 3.65 17.63
C TYR A 125 -11.55 2.92 17.16
N GLN A 126 -11.91 1.83 17.81
CA GLN A 126 -13.11 1.07 17.46
C GLN A 126 -14.37 1.94 17.54
N LYS A 127 -14.50 2.75 18.58
CA LYS A 127 -15.60 3.72 18.72
C LYS A 127 -15.64 4.73 17.57
N ALA A 128 -14.47 5.25 17.17
CA ALA A 128 -14.38 6.21 16.08
C ALA A 128 -14.65 5.61 14.69
N LEU A 129 -14.43 4.30 14.51
CA LEU A 129 -14.80 3.59 13.28
C LEU A 129 -16.31 3.40 13.11
N LEU A 130 -17.08 3.57 14.18
CA LEU A 130 -18.52 3.37 14.23
C LEU A 130 -19.21 4.73 14.35
N ILE A 131 -19.30 5.49 13.25
CA ILE A 131 -19.96 6.80 13.24
C ILE A 131 -21.45 6.69 13.56
N ASP A 132 -22.09 5.55 13.22
CA ASP A 132 -23.47 5.27 13.62
C ASP A 132 -23.53 4.37 14.89
N PRO A 133 -23.77 4.95 16.07
CA PRO A 133 -23.81 4.21 17.31
C PRO A 133 -25.01 3.24 17.41
N THR A 134 -26.00 3.35 16.51
CA THR A 134 -27.20 2.50 16.54
C THR A 134 -26.99 1.11 15.91
N SER A 135 -25.97 0.99 15.05
CA SER A 135 -25.71 -0.24 14.27
C SER A 135 -24.68 -1.18 14.89
N ALA A 136 -23.94 -0.75 15.94
CA ALA A 136 -22.81 -1.51 16.43
C ALA A 136 -22.99 -2.02 17.87
N ARG A 137 -22.97 -3.32 18.01
CA ARG A 137 -23.07 -4.01 19.32
C ARG A 137 -21.90 -3.66 20.27
N ASP A 138 -20.73 -3.37 19.73
CA ASP A 138 -19.50 -3.26 20.52
C ASP A 138 -19.09 -1.81 20.83
N ASN A 139 -19.66 -0.80 20.22
CA ASN A 139 -19.40 0.66 20.35
C ASN A 139 -18.36 1.08 21.44
N GLY A 140 -17.07 0.92 21.13
CA GLY A 140 -15.98 1.20 22.08
C GLY A 140 -15.86 0.18 23.21
N ARG A 141 -16.31 -1.05 23.02
CA ARG A 141 -16.26 -2.15 24.00
C ARG A 141 -15.85 -3.46 23.34
N TRP A 142 -15.23 -4.33 24.10
CA TRP A 142 -14.98 -5.70 23.67
C TRP A 142 -16.32 -6.43 23.47
N ARG A 143 -16.34 -7.38 22.52
CA ARG A 143 -17.54 -8.21 22.35
C ARG A 143 -17.87 -9.00 23.61
N THR A 144 -19.15 -9.18 23.86
CA THR A 144 -19.68 -9.95 25.01
C THR A 144 -20.24 -11.31 24.61
N ILE A 145 -20.26 -11.62 23.31
CA ILE A 145 -20.73 -12.88 22.77
C ILE A 145 -19.58 -13.62 22.07
N PRO A 146 -19.59 -14.97 22.03
CA PRO A 146 -18.61 -15.74 21.26
C PRO A 146 -18.62 -15.33 19.79
N ALA A 147 -17.43 -15.27 19.15
CA ALA A 147 -17.32 -14.92 17.73
C ALA A 147 -17.71 -16.08 16.81
N GLY A 148 -17.72 -17.31 17.33
CA GLY A 148 -18.10 -18.53 16.63
C GLY A 148 -18.09 -19.74 17.55
N THR A 149 -18.23 -20.94 17.00
CA THR A 149 -18.34 -22.19 17.76
C THR A 149 -17.08 -23.07 17.68
N LYS A 150 -16.10 -22.69 16.84
CA LYS A 150 -14.84 -23.43 16.65
C LYS A 150 -13.73 -22.86 17.52
N ALA A 151 -12.75 -23.67 17.87
CA ALA A 151 -11.64 -23.29 18.74
C ALA A 151 -10.86 -22.04 18.26
N LEU A 152 -10.72 -21.86 16.95
CA LEU A 152 -10.02 -20.71 16.34
C LEU A 152 -10.97 -19.55 15.93
N ASP A 153 -12.21 -19.55 16.39
CA ASP A 153 -13.17 -18.46 16.12
C ASP A 153 -13.02 -17.28 17.11
N GLY A 154 -11.94 -17.24 17.87
CA GLY A 154 -11.62 -16.20 18.85
C GLY A 154 -11.61 -16.74 20.28
N VAL A 155 -11.01 -15.97 21.19
CA VAL A 155 -10.99 -16.31 22.61
C VAL A 155 -12.37 -16.08 23.24
N PRO A 156 -12.69 -16.71 24.41
CA PRO A 156 -13.89 -16.39 25.16
C PRO A 156 -14.00 -14.89 25.50
N PRO A 157 -15.21 -14.31 25.54
CA PRO A 157 -15.38 -12.86 25.70
C PRO A 157 -14.80 -12.29 27.01
N ASP A 158 -14.89 -13.04 28.08
CA ASP A 158 -14.45 -12.66 29.44
C ASP A 158 -12.93 -12.50 29.56
N VAL A 159 -12.15 -13.16 28.68
CA VAL A 159 -10.70 -13.11 28.69
C VAL A 159 -10.12 -12.14 27.64
N ILE A 160 -10.94 -11.53 26.77
CA ILE A 160 -10.46 -10.56 25.76
C ILE A 160 -9.65 -9.42 26.38
N PRO A 161 -10.11 -8.74 27.46
CA PRO A 161 -9.33 -7.66 28.06
C PRO A 161 -7.93 -8.09 28.48
N LEU A 162 -7.80 -9.30 29.05
CA LEU A 162 -6.53 -9.87 29.45
C LEU A 162 -5.61 -10.07 28.25
N PHE A 163 -6.08 -10.78 27.20
CA PHE A 163 -5.25 -11.07 26.03
C PHE A 163 -4.88 -9.83 25.23
N MET A 164 -5.75 -8.83 25.18
CA MET A 164 -5.43 -7.55 24.53
C MET A 164 -4.35 -6.79 25.31
N THR A 165 -4.42 -6.78 26.64
CA THR A 165 -3.39 -6.17 27.49
C THR A 165 -2.06 -6.92 27.33
N GLU A 166 -2.07 -8.25 27.44
CA GLU A 166 -0.87 -9.07 27.27
C GLU A 166 -0.21 -8.90 25.89
N LEU A 167 -1.01 -8.84 24.81
CA LEU A 167 -0.50 -8.58 23.45
C LEU A 167 0.24 -7.24 23.39
N LEU A 168 -0.40 -6.17 23.87
CA LEU A 168 0.16 -4.83 23.77
C LEU A 168 1.37 -4.63 24.68
N ASP A 169 1.38 -5.24 25.87
CA ASP A 169 2.53 -5.23 26.76
C ASP A 169 3.70 -6.04 26.18
N TRP A 170 3.44 -7.19 25.60
CA TRP A 170 4.46 -8.00 24.94
C TRP A 170 5.09 -7.31 23.73
N LEU A 171 4.29 -6.71 22.84
CA LEU A 171 4.78 -5.94 21.68
C LEU A 171 5.72 -4.80 22.11
N GLN A 172 5.53 -4.25 23.29
CA GLN A 172 6.30 -3.13 23.81
C GLN A 172 7.30 -3.56 24.91
N GLY A 173 7.37 -4.87 25.14
CA GLY A 173 8.28 -5.49 26.09
C GLY A 173 9.73 -5.55 25.59
N PRO A 174 10.67 -5.84 26.50
CA PRO A 174 12.10 -5.87 26.16
C PRO A 174 12.46 -6.94 25.14
N GLU A 175 11.69 -8.02 25.05
CA GLU A 175 11.93 -9.13 24.11
C GLU A 175 11.77 -8.71 22.63
N LEU A 176 10.90 -7.75 22.37
CA LEU A 176 10.60 -7.22 21.04
C LEU A 176 11.08 -5.77 20.88
N ALA A 177 11.82 -5.23 21.82
CA ALA A 177 12.41 -3.89 21.70
C ALA A 177 13.52 -3.89 20.66
N ALA A 178 13.54 -2.87 19.80
CA ALA A 178 14.63 -2.70 18.84
C ALA A 178 15.95 -2.45 19.60
N PRO A 179 17.02 -3.24 19.37
CA PRO A 179 18.31 -3.05 20.06
C PRO A 179 18.96 -1.71 19.77
N ALA A 180 18.75 -1.17 18.57
CA ALA A 180 19.24 0.12 18.14
C ALA A 180 18.18 0.90 17.35
N ASN A 181 18.34 2.22 17.27
CA ASN A 181 17.39 3.09 16.56
C ASN A 181 17.30 2.77 15.05
N GLU A 182 18.41 2.33 14.45
CA GLU A 182 18.48 1.90 13.06
C GLU A 182 17.59 0.70 12.75
N GLU A 183 17.32 -0.14 13.76
CA GLU A 183 16.51 -1.36 13.65
C GLU A 183 15.03 -1.11 13.96
N ARG A 184 14.67 0.08 14.45
CA ARG A 184 13.31 0.43 14.86
C ARG A 184 12.26 0.12 13.79
N MET A 185 12.56 0.38 12.53
CA MET A 185 11.64 0.11 11.42
C MET A 185 11.47 -1.40 11.17
N ALA A 186 12.54 -2.20 11.30
CA ALA A 186 12.47 -3.65 11.17
C ALA A 186 11.57 -4.25 12.26
N TYR A 187 11.78 -3.83 13.51
CA TYR A 187 10.95 -4.28 14.63
C TYR A 187 9.50 -3.81 14.50
N ALA A 188 9.25 -2.60 14.01
CA ALA A 188 7.89 -2.13 13.75
C ALA A 188 7.17 -2.99 12.70
N LEU A 189 7.86 -3.48 11.67
CA LEU A 189 7.29 -4.43 10.71
C LEU A 189 6.94 -5.77 11.36
N LEU A 190 7.78 -6.27 12.26
CA LEU A 190 7.48 -7.47 13.03
C LEU A 190 6.28 -7.26 13.94
N HIS A 191 6.23 -6.15 14.70
CA HIS A 191 5.10 -5.78 15.55
C HIS A 191 3.79 -5.68 14.77
N ALA A 192 3.82 -5.06 13.59
CA ALA A 192 2.65 -4.93 12.72
C ALA A 192 2.11 -6.30 12.29
N LEU A 193 2.99 -7.23 11.91
CA LEU A 193 2.61 -8.58 11.50
C LEU A 193 2.20 -9.47 12.68
N ILE A 194 2.84 -9.33 13.84
CA ILE A 194 2.43 -10.00 15.08
C ILE A 194 1.02 -9.51 15.48
N THR A 195 0.78 -8.20 15.43
CA THR A 195 -0.55 -7.63 15.69
C THR A 195 -1.60 -8.21 14.73
N GLU A 196 -1.27 -8.27 13.42
CA GLU A 196 -2.14 -8.86 12.42
C GLU A 196 -2.56 -10.29 12.78
N LEU A 197 -1.60 -11.14 13.16
CA LEU A 197 -1.83 -12.54 13.53
C LEU A 197 -2.66 -12.67 14.81
N HIS A 198 -2.26 -11.99 15.87
CA HIS A 198 -2.87 -12.14 17.19
C HIS A 198 -4.30 -11.58 17.26
N ILE A 199 -4.60 -10.47 16.55
CA ILE A 199 -5.97 -9.97 16.48
C ILE A 199 -6.89 -10.96 15.75
N GLN A 200 -6.39 -11.71 14.76
CA GLN A 200 -7.18 -12.78 14.14
C GLN A 200 -7.46 -13.93 15.12
N TRP A 201 -6.56 -14.20 16.04
CA TRP A 201 -6.74 -15.21 17.07
C TRP A 201 -7.64 -14.73 18.22
N ILE A 202 -7.46 -13.49 18.69
CA ILE A 202 -8.25 -12.93 19.80
C ILE A 202 -9.68 -12.59 19.32
N ARG A 203 -9.82 -11.97 18.15
CA ARG A 203 -11.08 -11.45 17.59
C ARG A 203 -11.86 -10.63 18.62
N PRO A 204 -11.33 -9.48 19.02
CA PRO A 204 -11.83 -8.71 20.16
C PRO A 204 -13.22 -8.08 19.93
N PHE A 205 -13.70 -8.00 18.68
CA PHE A 205 -14.94 -7.34 18.31
C PHE A 205 -15.87 -8.29 17.53
N SER A 206 -17.16 -8.04 17.60
CA SER A 206 -18.18 -8.80 16.83
C SER A 206 -18.07 -8.52 15.33
N SER A 207 -17.71 -7.30 14.97
CA SER A 207 -17.40 -6.82 13.63
C SER A 207 -16.16 -5.91 13.69
N THR A 208 -15.71 -5.33 12.58
CA THR A 208 -14.60 -4.36 12.58
C THR A 208 -13.20 -4.90 12.88
N ASN A 209 -13.03 -6.22 13.08
CA ASN A 209 -11.71 -6.76 13.43
C ASN A 209 -10.64 -6.46 12.37
N ALA A 210 -10.96 -6.52 11.07
CA ALA A 210 -10.00 -6.21 10.03
C ALA A 210 -9.65 -4.70 9.98
N ARG A 211 -10.62 -3.82 10.16
CA ARG A 211 -10.41 -2.37 10.23
C ARG A 211 -9.59 -1.97 11.45
N ILE A 212 -9.88 -2.55 12.62
CA ILE A 212 -9.10 -2.33 13.85
C ILE A 212 -7.67 -2.86 13.69
N THR A 213 -7.49 -4.06 13.16
CA THR A 213 -6.16 -4.59 12.87
C THR A 213 -5.38 -3.64 11.95
N GLY A 214 -6.00 -3.19 10.85
CA GLY A 214 -5.40 -2.22 9.95
C GLY A 214 -5.03 -0.90 10.65
N THR A 215 -5.88 -0.43 11.56
CA THR A 215 -5.64 0.80 12.35
C THR A 215 -4.46 0.64 13.32
N MET A 216 -4.39 -0.49 14.03
CA MET A 216 -3.25 -0.80 14.91
C MET A 216 -1.94 -0.94 14.10
N VAL A 217 -1.97 -1.59 12.95
CA VAL A 217 -0.84 -1.71 12.03
C VAL A 217 -0.39 -0.33 11.53
N GLN A 218 -1.32 0.54 11.14
CA GLN A 218 -1.01 1.93 10.75
C GLN A 218 -0.38 2.70 11.90
N HIS A 219 -0.94 2.61 13.11
CA HIS A 219 -0.39 3.26 14.29
C HIS A 219 1.07 2.83 14.53
N ILE A 220 1.35 1.52 14.54
CA ILE A 220 2.69 0.96 14.78
C ILE A 220 3.68 1.45 13.71
N LEU A 221 3.32 1.36 12.44
CA LEU A 221 4.21 1.70 11.33
C LEU A 221 4.47 3.21 11.23
N VAL A 222 3.42 4.02 11.39
CA VAL A 222 3.53 5.48 11.34
C VAL A 222 4.34 6.02 12.52
N SER A 223 4.11 5.52 13.74
CA SER A 223 4.89 5.92 14.92
C SER A 223 6.37 5.57 14.81
N ALA A 224 6.71 4.52 14.07
CA ALA A 224 8.09 4.13 13.78
C ALA A 224 8.75 4.89 12.62
N GLY A 225 8.01 5.79 11.96
CA GLY A 225 8.50 6.57 10.83
C GLY A 225 8.46 5.85 9.47
N ALA A 226 7.75 4.71 9.37
CA ALA A 226 7.56 4.00 8.10
C ALA A 226 6.52 4.68 7.17
N GLY A 227 5.72 5.62 7.69
CA GLY A 227 4.58 6.18 7.00
C GLY A 227 3.41 5.22 6.88
N SER A 228 2.34 5.63 6.20
CA SER A 228 1.10 4.85 6.07
C SER A 228 1.15 3.79 4.93
N VAL A 229 1.95 4.02 3.90
CA VAL A 229 1.98 3.18 2.68
C VAL A 229 2.21 1.70 2.97
N PRO A 230 3.17 1.27 3.83
CA PRO A 230 3.39 -0.15 4.09
C PRO A 230 2.18 -0.88 4.67
N GLY A 231 1.41 -0.24 5.55
CA GLY A 231 0.17 -0.81 6.11
C GLY A 231 -0.93 -0.99 5.07
N HIS A 232 -1.03 -0.09 4.09
CA HIS A 232 -1.94 -0.22 2.95
C HIS A 232 -1.53 -1.38 2.03
N LEU A 233 -0.25 -1.50 1.70
CA LEU A 233 0.28 -2.60 0.89
C LEU A 233 0.04 -3.96 1.53
N LEU A 234 0.26 -4.09 2.85
CA LEU A 234 -0.06 -5.30 3.60
C LEU A 234 -1.55 -5.64 3.53
N SER A 235 -2.42 -4.65 3.72
CA SER A 235 -3.87 -4.83 3.65
C SER A 235 -4.32 -5.34 2.29
N THR A 236 -3.84 -4.73 1.21
CA THR A 236 -4.11 -5.14 -0.17
C THR A 236 -3.61 -6.55 -0.44
N PHE A 237 -2.38 -6.87 0.00
CA PHE A 237 -1.81 -8.20 -0.16
C PHE A 237 -2.63 -9.28 0.53
N PHE A 238 -3.05 -9.07 1.78
CA PHE A 238 -3.85 -10.04 2.53
C PHE A 238 -5.22 -10.29 1.90
N LEU A 239 -5.87 -9.25 1.36
CA LEU A 239 -7.12 -9.43 0.63
C LEU A 239 -6.90 -10.21 -0.68
N GLN A 240 -5.91 -9.86 -1.48
CA GLN A 240 -5.60 -10.54 -2.74
C GLN A 240 -5.24 -12.02 -2.56
N HIS A 241 -4.66 -12.36 -1.40
CA HIS A 241 -4.25 -13.73 -1.06
C HIS A 241 -5.07 -14.29 0.12
N GLN A 242 -6.36 -13.98 0.19
CA GLN A 242 -7.20 -14.25 1.37
C GLN A 242 -7.24 -15.74 1.79
N HIS A 243 -7.22 -16.66 0.82
CA HIS A 243 -7.18 -18.09 1.13
C HIS A 243 -5.88 -18.50 1.82
N GLU A 244 -4.77 -18.05 1.29
CA GLU A 244 -3.45 -18.31 1.88
C GLU A 244 -3.31 -17.62 3.24
N TYR A 245 -3.75 -16.36 3.36
CA TYR A 245 -3.78 -15.63 4.61
C TYR A 245 -4.49 -16.40 5.72
N ARG A 246 -5.72 -16.88 5.44
CA ARG A 246 -6.48 -17.69 6.41
C ARG A 246 -5.76 -18.99 6.77
N ARG A 247 -5.17 -19.65 5.78
CA ARG A 247 -4.39 -20.86 5.99
C ARG A 247 -3.19 -20.61 6.90
N GLN A 248 -2.44 -19.54 6.67
CA GLN A 248 -1.26 -19.17 7.48
C GLN A 248 -1.67 -18.81 8.92
N VAL A 249 -2.76 -18.06 9.11
CA VAL A 249 -3.30 -17.76 10.45
C VAL A 249 -3.68 -19.04 11.22
N GLN A 250 -4.31 -19.99 10.55
CA GLN A 250 -4.68 -21.27 11.17
C GLN A 250 -3.47 -22.14 11.47
N GLN A 251 -2.54 -22.28 10.52
CA GLN A 251 -1.34 -23.10 10.69
C GLN A 251 -0.45 -22.59 11.82
N ALA A 252 -0.31 -21.29 11.98
CA ALA A 252 0.49 -20.69 13.04
C ALA A 252 -0.06 -20.99 14.46
N ALA A 253 -1.32 -21.41 14.59
CA ALA A 253 -1.96 -21.79 15.87
C ALA A 253 -1.95 -23.32 16.11
N LEU A 254 -1.55 -24.15 15.14
CA LEU A 254 -1.62 -25.59 15.27
C LEU A 254 -0.41 -26.17 16.01
N GLY A 255 -0.67 -27.03 17.00
CA GLY A 255 0.37 -27.67 17.80
C GLY A 255 1.07 -26.67 18.75
N VAL A 256 2.40 -26.54 18.62
CA VAL A 256 3.14 -25.45 19.27
C VAL A 256 3.01 -24.22 18.39
N PRO A 257 2.45 -23.11 18.89
CA PRO A 257 2.28 -21.90 18.09
C PRO A 257 3.60 -21.38 17.51
N ASP A 258 3.63 -21.14 16.17
CA ASP A 258 4.78 -20.59 15.46
C ASP A 258 4.34 -19.47 14.51
N ALA A 259 4.71 -18.24 14.85
CA ALA A 259 4.39 -17.06 14.05
C ALA A 259 5.34 -16.84 12.86
N ILE A 260 6.54 -17.44 12.83
CA ILE A 260 7.57 -17.15 11.82
C ILE A 260 7.07 -17.38 10.38
N PRO A 261 6.37 -18.48 10.03
CA PRO A 261 5.83 -18.67 8.68
C PRO A 261 4.86 -17.58 8.25
N PHE A 262 3.98 -17.14 9.14
CA PHE A 262 3.04 -16.04 8.90
C PHE A 262 3.78 -14.71 8.71
N LEU A 263 4.74 -14.40 9.57
CA LEU A 263 5.57 -13.20 9.44
C LEU A 263 6.33 -13.19 8.10
N ALA A 264 6.92 -14.33 7.73
CA ALA A 264 7.60 -14.50 6.44
C ALA A 264 6.65 -14.31 5.24
N PHE A 265 5.41 -14.79 5.34
CA PHE A 265 4.37 -14.58 4.33
C PHE A 265 4.02 -13.11 4.17
N GLY A 266 3.78 -12.39 5.27
CA GLY A 266 3.49 -10.96 5.27
C GLY A 266 4.65 -10.12 4.73
N LEU A 267 5.90 -10.41 5.14
CA LEU A 267 7.10 -9.73 4.64
C LEU A 267 7.29 -9.92 3.13
N ARG A 268 7.10 -11.14 2.60
CA ARG A 268 7.17 -11.37 1.14
C ARG A 268 6.11 -10.58 0.39
N GLY A 269 4.89 -10.51 0.94
CA GLY A 269 3.81 -9.71 0.36
C GLY A 269 4.11 -8.22 0.35
N LEU A 270 4.61 -7.71 1.47
CA LEU A 270 5.04 -6.31 1.58
C LEU A 270 6.17 -5.99 0.60
N ASN A 271 7.20 -6.83 0.52
CA ASN A 271 8.32 -6.64 -0.39
C ASN A 271 7.89 -6.61 -1.87
N LYS A 272 6.95 -7.49 -2.25
CA LYS A 272 6.34 -7.48 -3.58
C LYS A 272 5.64 -6.15 -3.84
N GLY A 273 4.75 -5.70 -2.96
CA GLY A 273 4.03 -4.44 -3.10
C GLY A 273 4.95 -3.22 -3.16
N LEU A 274 6.00 -3.18 -2.30
CA LEU A 274 7.02 -2.12 -2.33
C LEU A 274 7.80 -2.11 -3.66
N THR A 275 8.11 -3.28 -4.21
CA THR A 275 8.83 -3.41 -5.49
C THR A 275 7.97 -2.89 -6.65
N GLU A 276 6.70 -3.26 -6.69
CA GLU A 276 5.73 -2.79 -7.68
C GLU A 276 5.53 -1.27 -7.59
N LEU A 277 5.34 -0.75 -6.39
CA LEU A 277 5.14 0.68 -6.15
C LEU A 277 6.40 1.49 -6.53
N ARG A 278 7.60 0.99 -6.22
CA ARG A 278 8.87 1.60 -6.63
C ARG A 278 9.05 1.59 -8.15
N SER A 279 8.64 0.52 -8.82
CA SER A 279 8.67 0.45 -10.28
C SER A 279 7.77 1.52 -10.90
N ARG A 280 6.55 1.68 -10.41
CA ARG A 280 5.62 2.75 -10.84
C ARG A 280 6.21 4.15 -10.56
N ALA A 281 6.77 4.37 -9.38
CA ALA A 281 7.41 5.65 -9.03
C ALA A 281 8.58 5.98 -9.96
N ARG A 282 9.41 4.99 -10.33
CA ARG A 282 10.52 5.17 -11.29
C ARG A 282 10.03 5.55 -12.68
N ILE A 283 8.94 4.94 -13.14
CA ILE A 283 8.33 5.30 -14.45
C ILE A 283 7.87 6.76 -14.44
N ILE A 284 7.16 7.18 -13.39
CA ILE A 284 6.71 8.57 -13.23
C ILE A 284 7.90 9.53 -13.20
N GLN A 285 8.96 9.18 -12.45
CA GLN A 285 10.18 9.98 -12.37
C GLN A 285 10.86 10.10 -13.75
N ALA A 286 11.00 8.99 -14.47
CA ALA A 286 11.60 8.98 -15.80
C ALA A 286 10.80 9.85 -16.79
N GLN A 287 9.47 9.79 -16.74
CA GLN A 287 8.61 10.65 -17.56
C GLN A 287 8.77 12.14 -17.20
N GLY A 288 8.90 12.47 -15.91
CA GLY A 288 9.17 13.84 -15.46
C GLY A 288 10.52 14.36 -15.96
N GLN A 289 11.56 13.54 -15.82
CA GLN A 289 12.91 13.87 -16.34
C GLN A 289 12.91 14.01 -17.86
N TRP A 290 12.17 13.17 -18.57
CA TRP A 290 12.03 13.24 -20.01
C TRP A 290 11.39 14.56 -20.46
N ARG A 291 10.31 14.97 -19.81
CA ARG A 291 9.67 16.27 -20.09
C ARG A 291 10.63 17.44 -19.88
N ALA A 292 11.41 17.43 -18.78
CA ALA A 292 12.42 18.46 -18.51
C ALA A 292 13.50 18.48 -19.60
N TYR A 293 14.01 17.30 -19.97
CA TYR A 293 15.00 17.17 -21.04
C TYR A 293 14.46 17.71 -22.39
N LEU A 294 13.21 17.43 -22.73
CA LEU A 294 12.60 17.94 -23.97
C LEU A 294 12.40 19.47 -23.92
N ALA A 295 11.99 20.00 -22.78
CA ALA A 295 11.88 21.45 -22.61
C ALA A 295 13.23 22.16 -22.85
N ASP A 296 14.34 21.58 -22.36
CA ASP A 296 15.67 22.10 -22.61
C ASP A 296 16.10 21.92 -24.08
N LEU A 297 15.82 20.74 -24.68
CA LEU A 297 16.19 20.42 -26.07
C LEU A 297 15.52 21.34 -27.09
N PHE A 298 14.26 21.71 -26.87
CA PHE A 298 13.47 22.57 -27.75
C PHE A 298 13.40 24.02 -27.25
N ALA A 299 14.18 24.38 -26.22
CA ALA A 299 14.20 25.73 -25.68
C ALA A 299 14.49 26.79 -26.77
N GLY A 300 13.66 27.82 -26.82
CA GLY A 300 13.79 28.92 -27.78
C GLY A 300 13.32 28.61 -29.20
N SER A 301 12.80 27.42 -29.51
CA SER A 301 12.26 27.06 -30.80
C SER A 301 10.73 27.04 -30.82
N GLU A 302 10.11 28.11 -31.31
CA GLU A 302 8.65 28.16 -31.51
C GLU A 302 8.19 27.65 -32.89
N ALA A 303 9.08 27.17 -33.71
CA ALA A 303 8.78 26.71 -35.06
C ALA A 303 7.81 25.51 -35.06
N ALA A 304 6.88 25.47 -36.02
CA ALA A 304 5.90 24.40 -36.10
C ALA A 304 6.51 22.98 -36.19
N PRO A 305 7.66 22.73 -36.84
CA PRO A 305 8.35 21.44 -36.78
C PRO A 305 8.80 21.07 -35.36
N ALA A 306 9.41 21.99 -34.61
CA ALA A 306 9.89 21.74 -33.28
C ALA A 306 8.74 21.34 -32.31
N ARG A 307 7.62 22.05 -32.37
CA ARG A 307 6.42 21.71 -31.59
C ARG A 307 5.87 20.31 -31.92
N ARG A 308 5.86 19.93 -33.21
CA ARG A 308 5.44 18.59 -33.60
C ARG A 308 6.40 17.52 -33.09
N GLN A 309 7.70 17.75 -33.24
CA GLN A 309 8.77 16.83 -32.79
C GLN A 309 8.75 16.63 -31.30
N GLU A 310 8.61 17.70 -30.52
CA GLU A 310 8.44 17.63 -29.06
C GLU A 310 7.21 16.80 -28.68
N GLN A 311 6.05 17.05 -29.32
CA GLN A 311 4.83 16.30 -29.02
C GLN A 311 4.94 14.82 -29.42
N ILE A 312 5.61 14.49 -30.52
CA ILE A 312 5.92 13.09 -30.90
C ILE A 312 6.69 12.41 -29.76
N LEU A 313 7.73 13.06 -29.24
CA LEU A 313 8.56 12.50 -28.17
C LEU A 313 7.81 12.33 -26.84
N LEU A 314 6.91 13.27 -26.52
CA LEU A 314 6.05 13.17 -25.36
C LEU A 314 5.07 11.99 -25.47
N ASP A 315 4.41 11.84 -26.61
CA ASP A 315 3.39 10.81 -26.80
C ASP A 315 3.99 9.41 -27.00
N LEU A 316 5.14 9.30 -27.68
CA LEU A 316 5.87 8.04 -27.80
C LEU A 316 6.41 7.55 -26.45
N ALA A 317 6.76 8.46 -25.53
CA ALA A 317 7.22 8.08 -24.20
C ALA A 317 6.13 7.45 -23.31
N LEU A 318 4.87 7.60 -23.67
CA LEU A 318 3.73 6.99 -22.98
C LEU A 318 3.35 5.61 -23.53
N GLN A 319 4.04 5.13 -24.57
CA GLN A 319 3.74 3.84 -25.19
C GLN A 319 4.59 2.72 -24.59
N ASP A 320 3.99 1.57 -24.35
CA ASP A 320 4.69 0.39 -23.81
C ASP A 320 5.61 -0.30 -24.84
N GLY A 321 5.56 0.09 -26.12
CA GLY A 321 6.32 -0.55 -27.18
C GLY A 321 6.55 0.33 -28.41
N PRO A 322 7.23 -0.21 -29.45
CA PRO A 322 7.46 0.49 -30.68
C PRO A 322 6.16 0.83 -31.42
N VAL A 323 6.07 2.02 -31.99
CA VAL A 323 4.90 2.52 -32.73
C VAL A 323 5.21 2.62 -34.21
N ALA A 324 4.33 2.07 -35.04
CA ALA A 324 4.46 2.16 -36.51
C ALA A 324 4.32 3.63 -36.96
N LEU A 325 5.05 4.01 -38.03
CA LEU A 325 5.09 5.40 -38.52
C LEU A 325 3.69 5.99 -38.74
N ASN A 326 2.82 5.23 -39.39
CA ASN A 326 1.45 5.66 -39.72
C ASN A 326 0.54 5.80 -38.49
N ALA A 327 0.87 5.18 -37.34
CA ALA A 327 0.12 5.28 -36.10
C ALA A 327 0.54 6.49 -35.25
N ILE A 328 1.72 7.07 -35.48
CA ILE A 328 2.24 8.19 -34.67
C ILE A 328 1.26 9.39 -34.65
N PRO A 329 0.68 9.86 -35.77
CA PRO A 329 -0.24 10.99 -35.73
C PRO A 329 -1.52 10.75 -34.94
N THR A 330 -1.87 9.50 -34.63
CA THR A 330 -3.09 9.12 -33.91
C THR A 330 -2.85 8.81 -32.41
N LEU A 331 -1.62 8.96 -31.93
CA LEU A 331 -1.28 8.68 -30.53
C LEU A 331 -2.01 9.59 -29.56
N SER A 332 -2.25 10.84 -29.95
CA SER A 332 -3.04 11.77 -29.14
C SER A 332 -3.88 12.70 -30.02
N PRO A 333 -4.96 13.28 -29.44
CA PRO A 333 -5.73 14.33 -30.15
C PRO A 333 -4.86 15.52 -30.55
N THR A 334 -3.84 15.85 -29.79
CA THR A 334 -2.89 16.93 -30.07
C THR A 334 -2.07 16.62 -31.32
N LEU A 335 -1.47 15.43 -31.40
CA LEU A 335 -0.74 15.02 -32.61
C LEU A 335 -1.65 14.92 -33.83
N ALA A 336 -2.85 14.35 -33.69
CA ALA A 336 -3.81 14.28 -34.78
C ALA A 336 -4.14 15.66 -35.32
N LYS A 337 -4.32 16.65 -34.45
CA LYS A 337 -4.55 18.05 -34.88
C LYS A 337 -3.32 18.67 -35.54
N MET A 338 -2.11 18.40 -35.03
CA MET A 338 -0.86 18.95 -35.58
C MET A 338 -0.51 18.37 -36.94
N TYR A 339 -0.93 17.14 -37.23
CA TYR A 339 -0.71 16.47 -38.51
C TYR A 339 -1.93 16.51 -39.45
N ALA A 340 -3.06 17.11 -39.00
CA ALA A 340 -4.20 17.33 -39.90
C ALA A 340 -3.80 18.22 -41.09
N GLY A 341 -3.92 17.70 -42.30
CA GLY A 341 -3.53 18.40 -43.51
C GLY A 341 -2.02 18.45 -43.81
N VAL A 342 -1.21 17.75 -43.04
CA VAL A 342 0.26 17.65 -43.26
C VAL A 342 0.57 16.35 -43.99
N SER A 343 1.49 16.41 -44.95
CA SER A 343 1.86 15.26 -45.78
C SER A 343 2.67 14.21 -44.95
N GLU A 344 2.53 12.93 -45.35
CA GLU A 344 3.34 11.84 -44.78
C GLU A 344 4.85 12.09 -44.89
N LYS A 345 5.27 12.77 -45.96
CA LYS A 345 6.67 13.18 -46.14
C LYS A 345 7.17 14.09 -45.02
N THR A 346 6.30 14.94 -44.47
CA THR A 346 6.64 15.81 -43.34
C THR A 346 6.80 15.01 -42.08
N LEU A 347 5.91 14.05 -41.80
CA LEU A 347 6.05 13.15 -40.68
C LEU A 347 7.37 12.36 -40.73
N ARG A 348 7.73 11.83 -41.91
CA ARG A 348 9.02 11.13 -42.07
C ARG A 348 10.19 12.03 -41.77
N ARG A 349 10.18 13.28 -42.27
CA ARG A 349 11.26 14.25 -41.98
C ARG A 349 11.36 14.58 -40.47
N ASP A 350 10.23 14.73 -39.80
CA ASP A 350 10.21 14.98 -38.36
C ASP A 350 10.81 13.78 -37.60
N ILE A 351 10.46 12.54 -37.96
CA ILE A 351 11.03 11.31 -37.36
C ILE A 351 12.51 11.13 -37.70
N ASP A 352 12.92 11.32 -38.97
CA ASP A 352 14.33 11.21 -39.37
C ASP A 352 15.20 12.23 -38.65
N HIS A 353 14.69 13.44 -38.38
CA HIS A 353 15.38 14.42 -37.57
C HIS A 353 15.52 13.95 -36.11
N LEU A 354 14.46 13.41 -35.50
CA LEU A 354 14.46 12.87 -34.15
C LEU A 354 15.40 11.66 -34.00
N GLU A 355 15.49 10.83 -35.03
CA GLU A 355 16.44 9.72 -35.13
C GLU A 355 17.88 10.25 -35.21
N HIS A 356 18.11 11.27 -36.07
CA HIS A 356 19.44 11.91 -36.24
C HIS A 356 19.96 12.54 -34.95
N ILE A 357 19.12 13.26 -34.20
CA ILE A 357 19.51 13.80 -32.88
C ILE A 357 19.51 12.71 -31.79
N GLY A 358 19.16 11.48 -32.14
CA GLY A 358 19.27 10.28 -31.29
C GLY A 358 18.25 10.21 -30.17
N THR A 359 17.11 10.89 -30.27
CA THR A 359 16.01 10.84 -29.29
C THR A 359 15.03 9.70 -29.57
N VAL A 360 15.01 9.21 -30.79
CA VAL A 360 14.18 8.10 -31.26
C VAL A 360 15.07 6.98 -31.80
N LEU A 361 14.63 5.74 -31.59
CA LEU A 361 15.22 4.52 -32.14
C LEU A 361 14.23 3.90 -33.13
N ARG A 362 14.72 3.54 -34.32
CA ARG A 362 13.99 2.71 -35.27
C ARG A 362 14.24 1.24 -35.00
N GLY A 363 13.21 0.47 -34.83
CA GLY A 363 13.25 -0.99 -34.69
C GLY A 363 12.41 -1.69 -35.78
N PRO A 364 12.40 -3.03 -35.78
CA PRO A 364 11.67 -3.81 -36.79
C PRO A 364 10.14 -3.59 -36.72
N HIS A 365 9.60 -3.18 -35.58
CA HIS A 365 8.17 -2.97 -35.37
C HIS A 365 7.77 -1.49 -35.29
N GLY A 366 8.69 -0.56 -35.56
CA GLY A 366 8.40 0.87 -35.50
C GLY A 366 9.41 1.68 -34.69
N PHE A 367 8.94 2.78 -34.12
CA PHE A 367 9.76 3.79 -33.46
C PHE A 367 9.48 3.81 -31.97
N ARG A 368 10.52 4.00 -31.15
CA ARG A 368 10.43 4.21 -29.70
C ARG A 368 11.35 5.33 -29.25
N VAL A 369 11.03 5.97 -28.14
CA VAL A 369 11.94 6.96 -27.52
C VAL A 369 13.14 6.27 -26.88
N ARG A 370 14.24 7.00 -26.80
CA ARG A 370 15.49 6.57 -26.17
C ARG A 370 15.58 7.17 -24.75
N LEU A 371 14.73 6.65 -23.85
CA LEU A 371 14.74 7.07 -22.42
C LEU A 371 16.07 6.76 -21.72
N GLU A 372 16.83 5.80 -22.25
CA GLU A 372 18.16 5.43 -21.73
C GLU A 372 19.16 6.61 -21.71
N ARG A 373 18.94 7.65 -22.53
CA ARG A 373 19.73 8.89 -22.50
C ARG A 373 19.67 9.63 -21.17
N LEU A 374 18.63 9.42 -20.37
CA LEU A 374 18.51 10.00 -19.05
C LEU A 374 19.31 9.25 -17.97
N LEU A 375 19.89 8.09 -18.31
CA LEU A 375 20.61 7.25 -17.37
C LEU A 375 22.10 7.54 -17.47
N ALA A 376 22.66 8.22 -16.46
CA ALA A 376 24.06 8.68 -16.43
C ALA A 376 25.14 7.58 -16.53
N PHE A 377 24.78 6.30 -16.37
CA PHE A 377 25.71 5.17 -16.26
C PHE A 377 25.45 4.02 -17.25
N ARG A 378 24.63 4.23 -18.30
CA ARG A 378 24.51 3.29 -19.40
C ARG A 378 25.26 3.83 -20.62
N HIS A 379 26.44 3.28 -20.82
CA HIS A 379 27.20 3.40 -22.07
C HIS A 379 26.81 2.32 -23.05
#